data_8dcbc86ba4ab86ed24d292b49d67cce5
#
_entry.id   8dcbc86ba4ab86ed24d292b49d67cce5
#
_cell.length_a   1.000
_cell.length_b   1.000
_cell.length_c   1.000
_cell.angle_alpha   90.00
_cell.angle_beta   90.00
_cell.angle_gamma   90.00
#
_symmetry.space_group_name_H-M   'P 1'
#
loop_
_entity.id
_entity.type
_entity.pdbx_description
1 polymer ?
#
loop_
_entity_poly.entity_id
_entity_poly.type
_entity_poly.pdbx_seq_one_letter_code
_entity_poly.pdbx_strand_id
1 'polypeptide(L)'
;MIHATERGTPDGREPIRWKLVTNLPVACKADAIEKLNWYALRWKIEMFHKVMKSGCRVEDSRLQTAARLANLIAMMCIVAWRVLWLTLLNRRDPKLPATLVLTEVEISLLDRLLPSRQSNMVLLLQPFESTTTTTTYDNKYHLKVQENRIAYK
;
A
#
# COMPACT_ATOMS: atom_id res chain seq x y z
N MET A 1 17.75 14.74 9.52
CA MET A 1 17.70 13.28 9.31
C MET A 1 17.02 12.61 10.48
N ILE A 2 16.13 11.64 10.22
CA ILE A 2 15.37 10.91 11.25
C ILE A 2 15.90 9.48 11.30
N HIS A 3 16.22 9.00 12.50
CA HIS A 3 16.57 7.61 12.75
C HIS A 3 15.44 6.95 13.55
N ALA A 4 14.92 5.84 13.04
CA ALA A 4 13.91 5.04 13.73
C ALA A 4 14.44 3.61 13.90
N THR A 5 14.46 3.11 15.13
CA THR A 5 14.88 1.76 15.47
C THR A 5 13.71 1.02 16.11
N GLU A 6 13.44 -0.18 15.68
CA GLU A 6 12.37 -1.03 16.19
C GLU A 6 12.57 -1.35 17.68
N ARG A 7 11.45 -1.36 18.43
CA ARG A 7 11.40 -1.82 19.81
C ARG A 7 10.86 -3.24 19.86
N GLY A 8 11.39 -4.06 20.75
CA GLY A 8 10.87 -5.43 20.94
C GLY A 8 11.08 -6.29 19.71
N THR A 9 12.31 -6.36 19.22
CA THR A 9 12.67 -7.20 18.07
C THR A 9 12.36 -8.67 18.37
N PRO A 10 11.66 -9.40 17.48
CA PRO A 10 11.47 -10.84 17.62
C PRO A 10 12.81 -11.58 17.60
N ASP A 11 12.86 -12.69 18.35
CA ASP A 11 14.02 -13.55 18.37
C ASP A 11 14.36 -14.08 16.96
N GLY A 12 15.64 -14.13 16.64
CA GLY A 12 16.13 -14.69 15.37
C GLY A 12 16.30 -13.70 14.22
N ARG A 13 16.03 -12.40 14.38
CA ARG A 13 16.35 -11.39 13.38
C ARG A 13 16.92 -10.10 13.98
N GLU A 14 17.64 -9.33 13.18
CA GLU A 14 18.08 -8.00 13.60
C GLU A 14 16.93 -6.98 13.66
N PRO A 15 17.04 -5.96 14.54
CA PRO A 15 16.05 -4.91 14.63
C PRO A 15 16.01 -4.08 13.34
N ILE A 16 14.81 -3.72 12.91
CA ILE A 16 14.62 -2.84 11.76
C ILE A 16 15.11 -1.44 12.13
N ARG A 17 16.03 -0.91 11.30
CA ARG A 17 16.59 0.44 11.45
C ARG A 17 16.29 1.25 10.20
N TRP A 18 15.52 2.31 10.36
CA TRP A 18 15.22 3.24 9.27
C TRP A 18 16.04 4.52 9.41
N LYS A 19 16.55 4.99 8.28
CA LYS A 19 17.18 6.30 8.17
C LYS A 19 16.41 7.10 7.12
N LEU A 20 15.64 8.10 7.54
CA LEU A 20 14.87 8.95 6.66
C LEU A 20 15.59 10.30 6.52
N VAL A 21 15.97 10.63 5.28
CA VAL A 21 16.50 11.94 4.92
C VAL A 21 15.36 12.80 4.43
N THR A 22 15.22 13.99 5.00
CA THR A 22 14.18 14.96 4.62
C THR A 22 14.73 16.37 4.71
N ASN A 23 14.26 17.25 3.85
CA ASN A 23 14.47 18.69 3.89
C ASN A 23 13.34 19.43 4.63
N LEU A 24 12.30 18.69 5.06
CA LEU A 24 11.21 19.26 5.84
C LEU A 24 11.66 19.57 7.27
N PRO A 25 11.12 20.60 7.90
CA PRO A 25 11.44 20.92 9.28
C PRO A 25 10.99 19.79 10.22
N VAL A 26 11.87 19.43 11.15
CA VAL A 26 11.64 18.41 12.18
C VAL A 26 12.19 18.97 13.48
N ALA A 27 11.36 19.65 14.25
CA ALA A 27 11.73 20.29 15.50
C ALA A 27 11.51 19.38 16.71
N CYS A 28 10.52 18.48 16.63
CA CYS A 28 10.14 17.63 17.75
C CYS A 28 9.88 16.16 17.31
N LYS A 29 9.66 15.30 18.30
CA LYS A 29 9.34 13.88 18.07
C LYS A 29 8.05 13.70 17.26
N ALA A 30 7.04 14.55 17.50
CA ALA A 30 5.77 14.48 16.76
C ALA A 30 5.98 14.72 15.26
N ASP A 31 6.79 15.71 14.89
CA ASP A 31 7.14 15.98 13.50
C ASP A 31 7.85 14.78 12.85
N ALA A 32 8.76 14.15 13.59
CA ALA A 32 9.46 12.97 13.11
C ALA A 32 8.50 11.80 12.84
N ILE A 33 7.53 11.56 13.72
CA ILE A 33 6.49 10.54 13.56
C ILE A 33 5.62 10.86 12.34
N GLU A 34 5.22 12.09 12.17
CA GLU A 34 4.42 12.54 11.02
C GLU A 34 5.15 12.25 9.70
N LYS A 35 6.43 12.59 9.60
CA LYS A 35 7.23 12.35 8.38
C LYS A 35 7.44 10.85 8.13
N LEU A 36 7.60 10.05 9.18
CA LEU A 36 7.65 8.59 9.05
C LEU A 36 6.32 8.01 8.58
N ASN A 37 5.20 8.52 9.06
CA ASN A 37 3.86 8.12 8.59
C ASN A 37 3.68 8.48 7.10
N TRP A 38 4.09 9.66 6.66
CA TRP A 38 4.05 10.03 5.25
C TRP A 38 4.91 9.10 4.39
N TYR A 39 6.11 8.78 4.85
CA TYR A 39 6.97 7.83 4.14
C TYR A 39 6.35 6.43 4.06
N ALA A 40 5.68 5.98 5.11
CA ALA A 40 4.98 4.70 5.10
C ALA A 40 3.83 4.66 4.08
N LEU A 41 3.17 5.80 3.81
CA LEU A 41 2.13 5.89 2.77
C LEU A 41 2.67 5.63 1.36
N ARG A 42 3.98 5.84 1.12
CA ARG A 42 4.63 5.53 -0.15
C ARG A 42 4.44 4.07 -0.57
N TRP A 43 4.38 3.16 0.40
CA TRP A 43 4.16 1.73 0.14
C TRP A 43 2.84 1.45 -0.61
N LYS A 44 1.82 2.29 -0.45
CA LYS A 44 0.55 2.14 -1.16
C LYS A 44 0.72 2.27 -2.68
N ILE A 45 1.63 3.14 -3.12
CA ILE A 45 1.97 3.30 -4.54
C ILE A 45 2.65 2.03 -5.09
N GLU A 46 3.54 1.41 -4.32
CA GLU A 46 4.19 0.16 -4.73
C GLU A 46 3.18 -0.98 -4.86
N MET A 47 2.22 -1.08 -3.94
CA MET A 47 1.12 -2.03 -4.03
C MET A 47 0.25 -1.78 -5.27
N PHE A 48 -0.05 -0.52 -5.58
CA PHE A 48 -0.78 -0.16 -6.78
C PHE A 48 -0.05 -0.58 -8.06
N HIS A 49 1.24 -0.27 -8.16
CA HIS A 49 2.07 -0.70 -9.29
C HIS A 49 2.15 -2.22 -9.40
N LYS A 50 2.20 -2.94 -8.28
CA LYS A 50 2.18 -4.39 -8.28
C LYS A 50 0.86 -4.93 -8.84
N VAL A 51 -0.29 -4.37 -8.46
CA VAL A 51 -1.59 -4.76 -9.04
C VAL A 51 -1.62 -4.50 -10.54
N MET A 52 -1.12 -3.34 -10.99
CA MET A 52 -1.04 -3.03 -12.42
C MET A 52 -0.17 -4.01 -13.20
N LYS A 53 1.01 -4.34 -12.68
CA LYS A 53 1.98 -5.21 -13.38
C LYS A 53 1.55 -6.67 -13.36
N SER A 54 1.26 -7.22 -12.18
CA SER A 54 0.97 -8.65 -12.04
C SER A 54 -0.52 -8.98 -12.20
N GLY A 55 -1.42 -8.12 -11.73
CA GLY A 55 -2.87 -8.33 -11.83
C GLY A 55 -3.43 -7.96 -13.20
N CYS A 56 -3.13 -6.76 -13.67
CA CYS A 56 -3.60 -6.27 -14.97
C CYS A 56 -2.69 -6.62 -16.15
N ARG A 57 -1.47 -7.12 -15.88
CA ARG A 57 -0.48 -7.53 -16.88
C ARG A 57 -0.22 -6.45 -17.94
N VAL A 58 -0.16 -5.22 -17.51
CA VAL A 58 -0.04 -4.03 -18.40
C VAL A 58 1.21 -4.10 -19.27
N GLU A 59 2.28 -4.75 -18.77
CA GLU A 59 3.55 -4.92 -19.49
C GLU A 59 3.46 -5.92 -20.66
N ASP A 60 2.44 -6.80 -20.66
CA ASP A 60 2.23 -7.77 -21.74
C ASP A 60 1.50 -7.16 -22.95
N SER A 61 1.03 -5.92 -22.83
CA SER A 61 0.29 -5.24 -23.89
C SER A 61 1.19 -4.90 -25.09
N ARG A 62 0.78 -5.33 -26.29
CA ARG A 62 1.52 -5.11 -27.53
C ARG A 62 0.76 -4.14 -28.44
N LEU A 63 0.44 -2.95 -27.95
CA LEU A 63 -0.26 -1.94 -28.74
C LEU A 63 0.74 -1.15 -29.59
N GLN A 64 0.38 -0.97 -30.86
CA GLN A 64 1.27 -0.37 -31.87
C GLN A 64 1.37 1.15 -31.77
N THR A 65 0.42 1.83 -31.10
CA THR A 65 0.41 3.30 -31.03
C THR A 65 0.43 3.78 -29.60
N ALA A 66 1.17 4.86 -29.33
CA ALA A 66 1.26 5.47 -28.00
C ALA A 66 -0.12 5.92 -27.47
N ALA A 67 -0.99 6.43 -28.33
CA ALA A 67 -2.33 6.85 -27.93
C ALA A 67 -3.19 5.68 -27.42
N ARG A 68 -3.17 4.55 -28.12
CA ARG A 68 -3.89 3.33 -27.67
C ARG A 68 -3.31 2.78 -26.36
N LEU A 69 -1.98 2.80 -26.22
CA LEU A 69 -1.33 2.37 -24.99
C LEU A 69 -1.71 3.29 -23.82
N ALA A 70 -1.73 4.60 -24.01
CA ALA A 70 -2.14 5.56 -22.99
C ALA A 70 -3.58 5.32 -22.53
N ASN A 71 -4.51 5.08 -23.45
CA ASN A 71 -5.90 4.76 -23.14
C ASN A 71 -6.03 3.44 -22.36
N LEU A 72 -5.29 2.40 -22.77
CA LEU A 72 -5.26 1.13 -22.05
C LEU A 72 -4.73 1.32 -20.62
N ILE A 73 -3.61 2.02 -20.46
CA ILE A 73 -3.04 2.30 -19.14
C ILE A 73 -4.04 3.05 -18.26
N ALA A 74 -4.73 4.06 -18.79
CA ALA A 74 -5.72 4.80 -18.06
C ALA A 74 -6.86 3.89 -17.53
N MET A 75 -7.37 3.00 -18.38
CA MET A 75 -8.38 2.01 -17.96
C MET A 75 -7.83 1.05 -16.90
N MET A 76 -6.61 0.54 -17.10
CA MET A 76 -5.97 -0.38 -16.16
C MET A 76 -5.67 0.30 -14.82
N CYS A 77 -5.38 1.60 -14.80
CA CYS A 77 -5.25 2.38 -13.55
C CYS A 77 -6.54 2.38 -12.73
N ILE A 78 -7.69 2.55 -13.39
CA ILE A 78 -9.01 2.51 -12.71
C ILE A 78 -9.25 1.11 -12.11
N VAL A 79 -9.01 0.07 -12.88
CA VAL A 79 -9.18 -1.33 -12.42
C VAL A 79 -8.21 -1.63 -11.26
N ALA A 80 -6.93 -1.29 -11.40
CA ALA A 80 -5.92 -1.51 -10.37
C ALA A 80 -6.24 -0.76 -9.08
N TRP A 81 -6.76 0.47 -9.18
CA TRP A 81 -7.22 1.23 -8.02
C TRP A 81 -8.37 0.54 -7.30
N ARG A 82 -9.37 0.05 -8.04
CA ARG A 82 -10.51 -0.66 -7.46
C ARG A 82 -10.08 -1.95 -6.75
N VAL A 83 -9.21 -2.74 -7.38
CA VAL A 83 -8.66 -3.97 -6.78
C VAL A 83 -7.85 -3.64 -5.51
N LEU A 84 -7.01 -2.61 -5.56
CA LEU A 84 -6.26 -2.16 -4.39
C LEU A 84 -7.19 -1.71 -3.26
N TRP A 85 -8.24 -0.93 -3.58
CA TRP A 85 -9.22 -0.45 -2.62
C TRP A 85 -9.96 -1.59 -1.94
N LEU A 86 -10.46 -2.56 -2.71
CA LEU A 86 -11.07 -3.79 -2.19
C LEU A 86 -10.13 -4.55 -1.25
N THR A 87 -8.87 -4.70 -1.66
CA THR A 87 -7.85 -5.38 -0.86
C THR A 87 -7.59 -4.69 0.47
N LEU A 88 -7.52 -3.35 0.47
CA LEU A 88 -7.30 -2.56 1.68
C LEU A 88 -8.50 -2.61 2.63
N LEU A 89 -9.72 -2.55 2.09
CA LEU A 89 -10.94 -2.66 2.88
C LEU A 89 -11.07 -4.04 3.52
N ASN A 90 -10.86 -5.10 2.75
CA ASN A 90 -10.92 -6.47 3.27
C ASN A 90 -9.88 -6.72 4.37
N ARG A 91 -8.70 -6.12 4.28
CA ARG A 91 -7.68 -6.20 5.34
C ARG A 91 -8.08 -5.44 6.61
N ARG A 92 -8.77 -4.32 6.45
CA ARG A 92 -9.20 -3.50 7.58
C ARG A 92 -10.34 -4.16 8.35
N ASP A 93 -11.35 -4.64 7.62
CA ASP A 93 -12.50 -5.34 8.17
C ASP A 93 -13.06 -6.32 7.14
N PRO A 94 -12.80 -7.63 7.30
CA PRO A 94 -13.31 -8.66 6.38
C PRO A 94 -14.84 -8.79 6.35
N LYS A 95 -15.55 -8.18 7.30
CA LYS A 95 -17.01 -8.25 7.40
C LYS A 95 -17.72 -7.11 6.66
N LEU A 96 -16.95 -6.15 6.11
CA LEU A 96 -17.54 -5.05 5.34
C LEU A 96 -18.26 -5.58 4.10
N PRO A 97 -19.47 -5.06 3.83
CA PRO A 97 -20.24 -5.50 2.67
C PRO A 97 -19.55 -5.08 1.37
N ALA A 98 -19.57 -5.96 0.39
CA ALA A 98 -18.98 -5.71 -0.93
C ALA A 98 -19.63 -4.51 -1.67
N THR A 99 -20.86 -4.19 -1.32
CA THR A 99 -21.62 -3.06 -1.88
C THR A 99 -20.98 -1.68 -1.64
N LEU A 100 -20.01 -1.57 -0.71
CA LEU A 100 -19.23 -0.34 -0.51
C LEU A 100 -18.35 0.01 -1.70
N VAL A 101 -17.98 -0.97 -2.53
CA VAL A 101 -17.02 -0.78 -3.63
C VAL A 101 -17.54 -1.31 -4.95
N LEU A 102 -18.40 -2.32 -4.91
CA LEU A 102 -18.99 -2.96 -6.08
C LEU A 102 -20.46 -2.58 -6.19
N THR A 103 -20.90 -2.35 -7.40
CA THR A 103 -22.32 -2.18 -7.71
C THR A 103 -23.04 -3.52 -7.64
N GLU A 104 -24.36 -3.52 -7.45
CA GLU A 104 -25.18 -4.74 -7.43
C GLU A 104 -25.04 -5.55 -8.72
N VAL A 105 -24.93 -4.86 -9.86
CA VAL A 105 -24.70 -5.51 -11.17
C VAL A 105 -23.36 -6.25 -11.19
N GLU A 106 -22.29 -5.64 -10.69
CA GLU A 106 -20.97 -6.28 -10.63
C GLU A 106 -20.98 -7.49 -9.68
N ILE A 107 -21.66 -7.40 -8.55
CA ILE A 107 -21.81 -8.52 -7.61
C ILE A 107 -22.55 -9.67 -8.30
N SER A 108 -23.67 -9.39 -8.97
CA SER A 108 -24.43 -10.42 -9.67
C SER A 108 -23.66 -11.09 -10.82
N LEU A 109 -22.80 -10.33 -11.51
CA LEU A 109 -21.92 -10.87 -12.55
C LEU A 109 -20.82 -11.75 -11.95
N LEU A 110 -20.21 -11.33 -10.85
CA LEU A 110 -19.20 -12.12 -10.14
C LEU A 110 -19.78 -13.44 -9.62
N ASP A 111 -20.99 -13.43 -9.07
CA ASP A 111 -21.67 -14.64 -8.60
C ASP A 111 -21.95 -15.63 -9.74
N ARG A 112 -22.27 -15.13 -10.93
CA ARG A 112 -22.45 -15.98 -12.13
C ARG A 112 -21.14 -16.54 -12.66
N LEU A 113 -20.07 -15.75 -12.64
CA LEU A 113 -18.77 -16.17 -13.14
C LEU A 113 -18.02 -17.10 -12.18
N LEU A 114 -18.34 -17.04 -10.88
CA LEU A 114 -17.66 -17.77 -9.83
C LEU A 114 -18.63 -18.58 -8.94
N PRO A 115 -19.47 -19.44 -9.52
CA PRO A 115 -20.54 -20.12 -8.77
C PRO A 115 -20.06 -21.03 -7.63
N SER A 116 -18.81 -21.52 -7.71
CA SER A 116 -18.21 -22.39 -6.68
C SER A 116 -17.60 -21.63 -5.49
N ARG A 117 -17.59 -20.31 -5.51
CA ARG A 117 -16.95 -19.47 -4.50
C ARG A 117 -17.90 -18.53 -3.74
N GLN A 118 -19.21 -18.84 -3.75
CA GLN A 118 -20.25 -18.04 -3.07
C GLN A 118 -20.01 -17.76 -1.58
N SER A 119 -19.11 -18.51 -0.92
CA SER A 119 -18.75 -18.28 0.48
C SER A 119 -17.45 -17.49 0.68
N ASN A 120 -16.65 -17.22 -0.34
CA ASN A 120 -15.30 -16.74 -0.19
C ASN A 120 -14.89 -15.67 -1.22
N MET A 121 -15.61 -14.57 -1.30
CA MET A 121 -15.07 -13.34 -1.92
C MET A 121 -13.78 -12.90 -1.19
N VAL A 122 -13.63 -13.31 0.05
CA VAL A 122 -12.41 -13.25 0.87
C VAL A 122 -11.23 -14.00 0.22
N LEU A 123 -11.46 -15.07 -0.55
CA LEU A 123 -10.39 -15.91 -1.12
C LEU A 123 -9.78 -15.34 -2.42
N LEU A 124 -10.52 -14.51 -3.17
CA LEU A 124 -9.98 -13.81 -4.34
C LEU A 124 -9.03 -12.68 -3.96
N LEU A 125 -9.16 -12.22 -2.74
CA LEU A 125 -8.36 -11.15 -2.14
C LEU A 125 -7.38 -11.72 -1.11
N GLN A 126 -6.89 -12.95 -1.29
CA GLN A 126 -5.88 -13.52 -0.39
C GLN A 126 -4.78 -12.48 -0.17
N PRO A 127 -4.51 -12.11 1.07
CA PRO A 127 -3.50 -11.11 1.34
C PRO A 127 -2.17 -11.66 0.83
N PHE A 128 -1.58 -10.95 -0.13
CA PHE A 128 -0.15 -11.02 -0.26
C PHE A 128 0.40 -10.63 1.12
N GLU A 129 1.03 -11.60 1.78
CA GLU A 129 1.65 -11.41 3.09
C GLU A 129 2.68 -10.29 3.05
N SER A 130 2.24 -9.09 3.31
CA SER A 130 3.08 -8.03 3.81
C SER A 130 2.44 -7.58 5.11
N THR A 131 3.00 -8.02 6.20
CA THR A 131 2.69 -7.63 7.58
C THR A 131 2.90 -6.12 7.71
N THR A 132 1.91 -5.35 7.29
CA THR A 132 1.90 -3.91 7.56
C THR A 132 0.73 -3.62 8.47
N THR A 133 0.90 -4.02 9.71
CA THR A 133 0.11 -3.54 10.83
C THR A 133 0.30 -2.02 10.87
N THR A 134 -0.77 -1.26 10.74
CA THR A 134 -0.80 0.17 11.07
C THR A 134 -0.63 0.30 12.58
N THR A 135 0.55 -0.02 13.08
CA THR A 135 0.92 0.19 14.47
C THR A 135 1.39 1.63 14.56
N THR A 136 0.83 2.38 15.47
CA THR A 136 1.26 3.74 15.78
C THR A 136 2.77 3.72 15.99
N TYR A 137 3.52 4.44 15.15
CA TYR A 137 4.99 4.46 15.16
C TYR A 137 5.58 4.86 16.52
N ASP A 138 4.79 5.53 17.35
CA ASP A 138 5.21 6.01 18.67
C ASP A 138 5.60 4.88 19.63
N ASN A 139 4.91 3.73 19.60
CA ASN A 139 5.20 2.61 20.49
C ASN A 139 6.14 1.57 19.89
N LYS A 140 6.29 1.53 18.57
CA LYS A 140 7.07 0.50 17.88
C LYS A 140 8.53 0.86 17.66
N TYR A 141 8.87 2.15 17.60
CA TYR A 141 10.23 2.60 17.25
C TYR A 141 10.81 3.58 18.26
N HIS A 142 12.12 3.45 18.53
CA HIS A 142 12.92 4.51 19.14
C HIS A 142 13.31 5.53 18.08
N LEU A 143 12.91 6.79 18.27
CA LEU A 143 13.20 7.87 17.34
C LEU A 143 14.36 8.72 17.84
N LYS A 144 15.35 8.95 16.96
CA LYS A 144 16.41 9.96 17.14
C LYS A 144 16.34 10.92 15.97
N VAL A 145 16.21 12.19 16.26
CA VAL A 145 16.29 13.28 15.27
C VAL A 145 17.70 13.83 15.31
N GLN A 146 18.36 13.85 14.16
CA GLN A 146 19.66 14.45 13.99
C GLN A 146 19.50 15.67 13.08
N GLU A 147 19.74 16.87 13.62
CA GLU A 147 19.83 18.09 12.82
C GLU A 147 21.10 18.02 11.95
N ASN A 148 20.92 17.90 10.66
CA ASN A 148 21.98 18.20 9.72
C ASN A 148 21.93 19.70 9.42
N ARG A 149 22.76 20.49 10.08
CA ARG A 149 23.13 21.82 9.56
C ARG A 149 23.98 21.58 8.31
N ILE A 150 23.34 21.57 7.16
CA ILE A 150 24.06 21.69 5.89
C ILE A 150 24.45 23.17 5.82
N ALA A 151 25.71 23.45 6.16
CA ALA A 151 26.29 24.74 5.85
C ALA A 151 26.50 24.79 4.34
N TYR A 152 25.65 25.50 3.65
CA TYR A 152 25.95 25.91 2.27
C TYR A 152 27.11 26.93 2.36
N LYS A 153 28.26 26.53 1.82
CA LYS A 153 29.35 27.47 1.46
C LYS A 153 29.04 28.05 0.09
#